data_4e9bbf0b57d40b36e1512fe38da602ee
#
_entry.id   4e9bbf0b57d40b36e1512fe38da602ee
#
_cell.length_a   1.000
_cell.length_b   1.000
_cell.length_c   1.000
_cell.angle_alpha   90.00
_cell.angle_beta   90.00
_cell.angle_gamma   90.00
#
_symmetry.space_group_name_H-M   'P 1'
#
loop_
_entity.id
_entity.type
_entity.pdbx_description
1 polymer ?
#
loop_
_entity_poly.entity_id
_entity_poly.type
_entity_poly.pdbx_seq_one_letter_code
_entity_poly.pdbx_strand_id
1 'polypeptide(L)'
;MTASLADILTVQKNGVVAINGLNQTLKLIEADLPCICTNLALLVTAINGVAGNTYPSTVSATVAASTTTLIDTGSGKVFSVSIPVHAGSAQVYVYDSATTGGIAATNLIYASLPSNAASFTPYQEVKLPYTNGLVLKTDAGMNFCVGYTPN
;
A
#
# COMPACT_ATOMS: atom_id res chain seq x y z
N MET A 1 69.29 23.76 -18.11
CA MET A 1 69.09 23.84 -16.67
C MET A 1 68.82 22.44 -16.14
N THR A 2 69.70 21.90 -15.34
CA THR A 2 69.51 20.58 -14.68
C THR A 2 68.86 20.84 -13.33
N ALA A 3 67.78 20.15 -13.04
CA ALA A 3 67.11 20.23 -11.73
C ALA A 3 68.10 19.84 -10.62
N SER A 4 68.14 20.62 -9.52
CA SER A 4 68.99 20.31 -8.40
C SER A 4 68.46 19.12 -7.60
N LEU A 5 69.33 18.44 -6.86
CA LEU A 5 68.96 17.34 -5.99
C LEU A 5 67.90 17.81 -4.94
N ALA A 6 68.00 19.05 -4.51
CA ALA A 6 67.03 19.67 -3.58
C ALA A 6 65.63 19.81 -4.21
N ASP A 7 65.55 20.17 -5.48
CA ASP A 7 64.28 20.29 -6.21
C ASP A 7 63.60 18.93 -6.33
N ILE A 8 64.37 17.89 -6.66
CA ILE A 8 63.89 16.51 -6.79
C ILE A 8 63.36 16.00 -5.44
N LEU A 9 64.09 16.25 -4.34
CA LEU A 9 63.71 15.85 -3.00
C LEU A 9 62.42 16.57 -2.53
N THR A 10 62.28 17.85 -2.90
CA THR A 10 61.08 18.64 -2.60
C THR A 10 59.86 18.07 -3.33
N VAL A 11 59.97 17.74 -4.59
CA VAL A 11 58.88 17.12 -5.40
C VAL A 11 58.49 15.77 -4.81
N GLN A 12 59.47 14.92 -4.45
CA GLN A 12 59.20 13.64 -3.80
C GLN A 12 58.47 13.79 -2.46
N LYS A 13 58.93 14.72 -1.62
CA LYS A 13 58.29 15.01 -0.33
C LYS A 13 56.83 15.47 -0.51
N ASN A 14 56.59 16.37 -1.44
CA ASN A 14 55.25 16.84 -1.75
C ASN A 14 54.35 15.71 -2.30
N GLY A 15 54.90 14.82 -3.15
CA GLY A 15 54.21 13.66 -3.62
C GLY A 15 53.77 12.72 -2.50
N VAL A 16 54.67 12.43 -1.55
CA VAL A 16 54.38 11.60 -0.38
C VAL A 16 53.26 12.22 0.49
N VAL A 17 53.31 13.54 0.72
CA VAL A 17 52.28 14.26 1.49
C VAL A 17 50.93 14.17 0.78
N ALA A 18 50.90 14.35 -0.54
CA ALA A 18 49.66 14.24 -1.33
C ALA A 18 49.07 12.82 -1.30
N ILE A 19 49.90 11.77 -1.43
CA ILE A 19 49.50 10.39 -1.33
C ILE A 19 48.93 10.05 0.06
N ASN A 20 49.58 10.53 1.11
CA ASN A 20 49.09 10.33 2.47
C ASN A 20 47.75 11.04 2.71
N GLY A 21 47.55 12.24 2.18
CA GLY A 21 46.26 12.93 2.20
C GLY A 21 45.15 12.16 1.47
N LEU A 22 45.50 11.61 0.30
CA LEU A 22 44.56 10.78 -0.48
C LEU A 22 44.17 9.51 0.30
N ASN A 23 45.12 8.82 0.90
CA ASN A 23 44.88 7.64 1.73
C ASN A 23 43.98 7.94 2.94
N GLN A 24 44.15 9.11 3.59
CA GLN A 24 43.27 9.52 4.68
C GLN A 24 41.85 9.78 4.21
N THR A 25 41.68 10.44 3.06
CA THR A 25 40.35 10.64 2.45
C THR A 25 39.70 9.32 2.09
N LEU A 26 40.46 8.38 1.54
CA LEU A 26 39.92 7.04 1.18
C LEU A 26 39.43 6.29 2.41
N LYS A 27 40.18 6.34 3.53
CA LYS A 27 39.77 5.74 4.82
C LYS A 27 38.46 6.35 5.37
N LEU A 28 38.29 7.67 5.21
CA LEU A 28 37.02 8.31 5.60
C LEU A 28 35.83 7.84 4.76
N ILE A 29 36.04 7.72 3.44
CA ILE A 29 35.02 7.16 2.52
C ILE A 29 34.69 5.71 2.90
N GLU A 30 35.69 4.87 3.17
CA GLU A 30 35.52 3.50 3.61
C GLU A 30 34.74 3.41 4.92
N ALA A 31 34.95 4.35 5.86
CA ALA A 31 34.23 4.39 7.12
C ALA A 31 32.76 4.82 6.96
N ASP A 32 32.46 5.71 6.01
CA ASP A 32 31.12 6.23 5.77
C ASP A 32 30.27 5.29 4.91
N LEU A 33 30.90 4.47 4.07
CA LEU A 33 30.22 3.59 3.13
C LEU A 33 29.21 2.63 3.81
N PRO A 34 29.55 1.95 4.94
CA PRO A 34 28.58 1.12 5.66
C PRO A 34 27.35 1.87 6.14
N CYS A 35 27.53 3.13 6.59
CA CYS A 35 26.43 3.98 7.03
C CYS A 35 25.52 4.35 5.85
N ILE A 36 26.09 4.69 4.70
CA ILE A 36 25.33 4.97 3.47
C ILE A 36 24.55 3.74 3.02
N CYS A 37 25.17 2.57 3.02
CA CYS A 37 24.50 1.31 2.65
C CYS A 37 23.34 0.98 3.61
N THR A 38 23.54 1.19 4.91
CA THR A 38 22.49 0.96 5.92
C THR A 38 21.31 1.92 5.72
N ASN A 39 21.58 3.20 5.52
CA ASN A 39 20.56 4.21 5.29
C ASN A 39 19.79 3.96 3.98
N LEU A 40 20.50 3.53 2.93
CA LEU A 40 19.86 3.15 1.66
C LEU A 40 18.96 1.92 1.83
N ALA A 41 19.38 0.91 2.58
CA ALA A 41 18.56 -0.26 2.88
C ALA A 41 17.30 0.12 3.69
N LEU A 42 17.43 1.02 4.67
CA LEU A 42 16.29 1.56 5.43
C LEU A 42 15.34 2.34 4.52
N LEU A 43 15.87 3.16 3.61
CA LEU A 43 15.07 3.90 2.64
C LEU A 43 14.31 2.96 1.70
N VAL A 44 14.98 1.92 1.18
CA VAL A 44 14.34 0.89 0.34
C VAL A 44 13.23 0.17 1.12
N THR A 45 13.47 -0.16 2.39
CA THR A 45 12.45 -0.76 3.26
C THR A 45 11.27 0.20 3.50
N ALA A 46 11.54 1.47 3.74
CA ALA A 46 10.50 2.48 3.90
C ALA A 46 9.69 2.69 2.61
N ILE A 47 10.37 2.76 1.45
CA ILE A 47 9.71 2.87 0.14
C ILE A 47 8.85 1.63 -0.14
N ASN A 48 9.36 0.43 0.13
CA ASN A 48 8.59 -0.81 -0.03
C ASN A 48 7.42 -0.87 0.96
N GLY A 49 7.59 -0.36 2.18
CA GLY A 49 6.51 -0.21 3.15
C GLY A 49 5.44 0.79 2.69
N VAL A 50 5.86 1.90 2.07
CA VAL A 50 4.95 2.87 1.44
C VAL A 50 4.34 2.27 0.16
N ALA A 51 5.11 1.56 -0.66
CA ALA A 51 4.61 0.87 -1.85
C ALA A 51 3.67 -0.29 -1.49
N GLY A 52 3.87 -0.95 -0.35
CA GLY A 52 2.92 -1.89 0.23
C GLY A 52 1.67 -1.21 0.81
N ASN A 53 1.75 0.10 1.09
CA ASN A 53 0.62 0.97 1.43
C ASN A 53 0.09 1.79 0.23
N THR A 54 0.79 1.80 -0.92
CA THR A 54 0.19 2.26 -2.16
C THR A 54 -0.90 1.28 -2.50
N TYR A 55 -2.11 1.71 -2.21
CA TYR A 55 -3.38 1.07 -2.55
C TYR A 55 -3.13 -0.33 -3.11
N PRO A 56 -3.27 -1.37 -2.32
CA PRO A 56 -3.15 -2.71 -2.82
C PRO A 56 -3.99 -2.75 -4.08
N SER A 57 -3.61 -3.52 -5.07
CA SER A 57 -4.34 -3.61 -6.33
C SER A 57 -5.80 -3.84 -5.99
N THR A 58 -6.58 -2.73 -5.96
CA THR A 58 -7.98 -2.77 -5.57
C THR A 58 -8.69 -3.53 -6.65
N VAL A 59 -9.07 -4.72 -6.35
CA VAL A 59 -9.98 -5.47 -7.20
C VAL A 59 -11.35 -4.82 -7.00
N SER A 60 -11.99 -4.44 -8.09
CA SER A 60 -13.38 -3.97 -8.05
C SER A 60 -14.30 -5.14 -8.34
N ALA A 61 -15.21 -5.41 -7.43
CA ALA A 61 -16.29 -6.35 -7.66
C ALA A 61 -17.62 -5.61 -7.76
N THR A 62 -18.33 -5.81 -8.86
CA THR A 62 -19.67 -5.27 -9.09
C THR A 62 -20.72 -6.33 -8.86
N VAL A 63 -21.73 -6.02 -8.08
CA VAL A 63 -22.85 -6.92 -7.77
C VAL A 63 -24.13 -6.34 -8.34
N ALA A 64 -24.85 -7.18 -9.09
CA ALA A 64 -26.13 -6.83 -9.69
C ALA A 64 -27.24 -6.79 -8.63
N ALA A 65 -28.33 -6.10 -8.98
CA ALA A 65 -29.51 -5.99 -8.12
C ALA A 65 -30.10 -7.36 -7.72
N SER A 66 -30.57 -7.43 -6.49
CA SER A 66 -31.23 -8.62 -5.91
C SER A 66 -30.34 -9.88 -5.87
N THR A 67 -29.04 -9.71 -5.77
CA THR A 67 -28.09 -10.83 -5.74
C THR A 67 -27.32 -10.91 -4.44
N THR A 68 -26.89 -12.13 -4.12
CA THR A 68 -25.89 -12.42 -3.08
C THR A 68 -24.73 -13.12 -3.75
N THR A 69 -23.54 -12.53 -3.70
CA THR A 69 -22.38 -13.00 -4.44
C THR A 69 -21.18 -13.14 -3.53
N LEU A 70 -20.52 -14.29 -3.59
CA LEU A 70 -19.21 -14.50 -2.97
C LEU A 70 -18.14 -13.90 -3.88
N ILE A 71 -17.35 -12.99 -3.35
CA ILE A 71 -16.32 -12.26 -4.07
C ILE A 71 -14.93 -12.80 -3.76
N ASP A 72 -14.68 -13.15 -2.50
CA ASP A 72 -13.41 -13.68 -2.05
C ASP A 72 -13.62 -14.75 -0.98
N THR A 73 -12.74 -15.75 -0.94
CA THR A 73 -12.79 -16.88 0.02
C THR A 73 -11.74 -16.79 1.11
N GLY A 74 -10.93 -15.74 1.10
CA GLY A 74 -9.84 -15.54 2.05
C GLY A 74 -10.10 -14.41 3.03
N SER A 75 -9.02 -13.85 3.53
CA SER A 75 -9.02 -12.63 4.35
C SER A 75 -8.60 -11.42 3.52
N GLY A 76 -8.94 -10.22 3.98
CA GLY A 76 -8.55 -9.00 3.30
C GLY A 76 -9.14 -7.75 3.93
N LYS A 77 -9.26 -6.69 3.11
CA LYS A 77 -9.84 -5.41 3.52
C LYS A 77 -10.69 -4.83 2.41
N VAL A 78 -11.84 -4.28 2.78
CA VAL A 78 -12.67 -3.42 1.92
C VAL A 78 -12.28 -1.97 2.17
N PHE A 79 -12.00 -1.21 1.10
CA PHE A 79 -11.58 0.20 1.16
C PHE A 79 -12.68 1.16 0.77
N SER A 80 -13.54 0.75 -0.17
CA SER A 80 -14.60 1.61 -0.66
C SER A 80 -15.85 0.82 -1.01
N VAL A 81 -16.97 1.48 -0.86
CA VAL A 81 -18.27 1.02 -1.32
C VAL A 81 -18.85 2.12 -2.20
N SER A 82 -19.22 1.79 -3.43
CA SER A 82 -19.81 2.69 -4.40
C SER A 82 -21.14 2.14 -4.90
N ILE A 83 -22.17 2.94 -4.86
CA ILE A 83 -23.54 2.58 -5.24
C ILE A 83 -23.98 3.49 -6.40
N PRO A 84 -23.57 3.18 -7.64
CA PRO A 84 -23.84 4.04 -8.80
C PRO A 84 -25.31 4.01 -9.24
N VAL A 85 -26.01 2.93 -8.95
CA VAL A 85 -27.43 2.77 -9.29
C VAL A 85 -28.19 2.35 -8.04
N HIS A 86 -29.19 3.12 -7.71
CA HIS A 86 -30.04 2.90 -6.53
C HIS A 86 -31.48 3.26 -6.82
N ALA A 87 -32.41 2.58 -6.17
CA ALA A 87 -33.84 2.86 -6.28
C ALA A 87 -34.57 2.58 -4.95
N GLY A 88 -35.51 3.44 -4.64
CA GLY A 88 -36.39 3.29 -3.47
C GLY A 88 -35.64 3.28 -2.13
N SER A 89 -36.05 2.42 -1.22
CA SER A 89 -35.49 2.23 0.12
C SER A 89 -34.49 1.08 0.21
N ALA A 90 -33.97 0.64 -0.93
CA ALA A 90 -33.04 -0.50 -1.00
C ALA A 90 -31.70 -0.21 -0.31
N GLN A 91 -31.02 -1.26 0.13
CA GLN A 91 -29.74 -1.23 0.81
C GLN A 91 -28.76 -2.23 0.20
N VAL A 92 -27.48 -2.01 0.45
CA VAL A 92 -26.40 -2.94 0.16
C VAL A 92 -25.73 -3.39 1.45
N TYR A 93 -25.25 -4.64 1.43
CA TYR A 93 -24.67 -5.27 2.61
C TYR A 93 -23.36 -5.96 2.24
N VAL A 94 -22.41 -5.90 3.15
CA VAL A 94 -21.10 -6.58 3.07
C VAL A 94 -20.96 -7.49 4.27
N TYR A 95 -20.63 -8.75 4.03
CA TYR A 95 -20.49 -9.77 5.08
C TYR A 95 -19.10 -10.39 5.07
N ASP A 96 -18.56 -10.68 6.25
CA ASP A 96 -17.40 -11.54 6.44
C ASP A 96 -17.86 -12.99 6.51
N SER A 97 -17.97 -13.65 5.35
CA SER A 97 -18.49 -15.02 5.24
C SER A 97 -17.81 -15.78 4.13
N ALA A 98 -17.47 -17.03 4.38
CA ALA A 98 -16.87 -17.94 3.38
C ALA A 98 -17.87 -18.45 2.34
N THR A 99 -19.17 -18.25 2.54
CA THR A 99 -20.22 -18.74 1.62
C THR A 99 -21.41 -17.79 1.60
N THR A 100 -22.14 -17.79 0.49
CA THR A 100 -23.38 -17.01 0.34
C THR A 100 -24.50 -17.47 1.28
N GLY A 101 -24.50 -18.73 1.70
CA GLY A 101 -25.46 -19.28 2.66
C GLY A 101 -25.12 -19.02 4.12
N GLY A 102 -23.88 -18.59 4.40
CA GLY A 102 -23.40 -18.32 5.75
C GLY A 102 -23.62 -16.88 6.24
N ILE A 103 -24.32 -16.04 5.48
CA ILE A 103 -24.58 -14.65 5.87
C ILE A 103 -25.56 -14.57 7.04
N ALA A 104 -25.20 -13.80 8.07
CA ALA A 104 -25.97 -13.55 9.27
C ALA A 104 -25.71 -12.14 9.81
N ALA A 105 -26.55 -11.65 10.70
CA ALA A 105 -26.34 -10.37 11.33
C ALA A 105 -25.01 -10.30 12.13
N THR A 106 -24.53 -11.44 12.61
CA THR A 106 -23.28 -11.56 13.39
C THR A 106 -22.01 -11.38 12.56
N ASN A 107 -22.07 -11.57 11.24
CA ASN A 107 -20.95 -11.39 10.32
C ASN A 107 -21.15 -10.26 9.31
N LEU A 108 -22.16 -9.41 9.54
CA LEU A 108 -22.37 -8.19 8.79
C LEU A 108 -21.29 -7.17 9.17
N ILE A 109 -20.48 -6.74 8.22
CA ILE A 109 -19.42 -5.74 8.45
C ILE A 109 -19.78 -4.36 7.90
N TYR A 110 -20.75 -4.28 6.98
CA TYR A 110 -21.25 -3.02 6.46
C TYR A 110 -22.69 -3.15 5.95
N ALA A 111 -23.47 -2.11 6.21
CA ALA A 111 -24.76 -1.89 5.57
C ALA A 111 -24.88 -0.42 5.17
N SER A 112 -25.32 -0.13 3.95
CA SER A 112 -25.61 1.24 3.56
C SER A 112 -26.85 1.75 4.28
N LEU A 113 -27.02 3.08 4.35
CA LEU A 113 -28.33 3.66 4.60
C LEU A 113 -29.27 3.31 3.44
N PRO A 114 -30.59 3.29 3.68
CA PRO A 114 -31.56 3.21 2.60
C PRO A 114 -31.33 4.33 1.58
N SER A 115 -31.44 4.03 0.29
CA SER A 115 -31.11 4.99 -0.77
C SER A 115 -32.04 6.21 -0.84
N ASN A 116 -33.19 6.18 -0.15
CA ASN A 116 -34.08 7.31 0.03
C ASN A 116 -33.79 8.15 1.30
N ALA A 117 -32.80 7.77 2.11
CA ALA A 117 -32.40 8.55 3.28
C ALA A 117 -31.73 9.86 2.87
N ALA A 118 -32.04 10.95 3.57
CA ALA A 118 -31.47 12.28 3.29
C ALA A 118 -29.94 12.33 3.42
N SER A 119 -29.35 11.43 4.21
CA SER A 119 -27.92 11.30 4.43
C SER A 119 -27.27 10.17 3.61
N PHE A 120 -27.98 9.63 2.61
CA PHE A 120 -27.41 8.61 1.73
C PHE A 120 -26.25 9.18 0.91
N THR A 121 -25.14 8.48 0.91
CA THR A 121 -23.96 8.81 0.11
C THR A 121 -23.66 7.68 -0.86
N PRO A 122 -23.61 7.96 -2.19
CA PRO A 122 -23.37 6.94 -3.20
C PRO A 122 -21.95 6.39 -3.21
N TYR A 123 -21.01 7.05 -2.55
CA TYR A 123 -19.64 6.62 -2.40
C TYR A 123 -19.19 6.80 -0.96
N GLN A 124 -18.58 5.76 -0.39
CA GLN A 124 -17.99 5.80 0.94
C GLN A 124 -16.62 5.13 0.94
N GLU A 125 -15.64 5.82 1.52
CA GLU A 125 -14.40 5.20 1.93
C GLU A 125 -14.61 4.47 3.25
N VAL A 126 -14.18 3.23 3.30
CA VAL A 126 -14.30 2.37 4.47
C VAL A 126 -12.96 1.67 4.73
N LYS A 127 -12.78 1.14 5.93
CA LYS A 127 -11.58 0.35 6.28
C LYS A 127 -12.04 -0.87 7.06
N LEU A 128 -12.69 -1.79 6.35
CA LEU A 128 -13.35 -2.93 6.96
C LEU A 128 -12.54 -4.21 6.70
N PRO A 129 -11.93 -4.82 7.71
CA PRO A 129 -11.30 -6.12 7.56
C PRO A 129 -12.35 -7.21 7.42
N TYR A 130 -12.02 -8.27 6.68
CA TYR A 130 -12.73 -9.54 6.67
C TYR A 130 -11.71 -10.69 6.82
N THR A 131 -12.12 -11.80 7.38
CA THR A 131 -11.23 -12.91 7.75
C THR A 131 -11.63 -14.25 7.15
N ASN A 132 -12.92 -14.44 6.86
CA ASN A 132 -13.47 -15.71 6.38
C ASN A 132 -13.78 -15.70 4.89
N GLY A 133 -14.08 -14.54 4.36
CA GLY A 133 -14.47 -14.34 2.96
C GLY A 133 -15.29 -13.06 2.82
N LEU A 134 -15.45 -12.62 1.59
CA LEU A 134 -16.18 -11.40 1.26
C LEU A 134 -17.45 -11.75 0.48
N VAL A 135 -18.59 -11.59 1.11
CA VAL A 135 -19.90 -11.76 0.49
C VAL A 135 -20.62 -10.43 0.40
N LEU A 136 -21.11 -10.12 -0.79
CA LEU A 136 -21.87 -8.93 -1.09
C LEU A 136 -23.31 -9.29 -1.37
N LYS A 137 -24.25 -8.51 -0.81
CA LYS A 137 -25.68 -8.67 -1.01
C LYS A 137 -26.33 -7.34 -1.35
N THR A 138 -27.22 -7.36 -2.34
CA THR A 138 -28.03 -6.19 -2.72
C THR A 138 -29.50 -6.47 -2.61
N ASP A 139 -30.26 -5.47 -2.24
CA ASP A 139 -31.71 -5.44 -2.42
C ASP A 139 -32.10 -5.13 -3.87
N ALA A 140 -33.37 -5.24 -4.20
CA ALA A 140 -33.91 -4.95 -5.53
C ALA A 140 -33.62 -3.50 -5.96
N GLY A 141 -33.26 -3.31 -7.21
CA GLY A 141 -33.02 -1.99 -7.80
C GLY A 141 -31.66 -1.35 -7.42
N MET A 142 -30.77 -2.08 -6.77
CA MET A 142 -29.44 -1.61 -6.39
C MET A 142 -28.35 -2.36 -7.13
N ASN A 143 -27.39 -1.61 -7.66
CA ASN A 143 -26.09 -2.16 -8.06
C ASN A 143 -25.01 -1.51 -7.21
N PHE A 144 -24.01 -2.23 -6.82
CA PHE A 144 -22.87 -1.62 -6.14
C PHE A 144 -21.55 -2.28 -6.50
N CYS A 145 -20.49 -1.54 -6.20
CA CYS A 145 -19.12 -1.94 -6.42
C CYS A 145 -18.34 -1.78 -5.11
N VAL A 146 -17.49 -2.71 -4.80
CA VAL A 146 -16.53 -2.59 -3.69
C VAL A 146 -15.11 -2.58 -4.21
N GLY A 147 -14.30 -1.70 -3.65
CA GLY A 147 -12.84 -1.79 -3.76
C GLY A 147 -12.32 -2.59 -2.58
N TYR A 148 -11.60 -3.68 -2.82
CA TYR A 148 -11.06 -4.54 -1.78
C TYR A 148 -9.66 -5.05 -2.12
N THR A 149 -8.97 -5.58 -1.11
CA THR A 149 -7.68 -6.25 -1.28
C THR A 149 -7.75 -7.59 -0.57
N PRO A 150 -7.57 -8.69 -1.27
CA PRO A 150 -7.27 -9.97 -0.63
C PRO A 150 -5.86 -9.92 0.00
N ASN A 151 -5.67 -10.65 1.09
CA ASN A 151 -4.36 -10.86 1.73
C ASN A 151 -3.58 -11.96 1.01
#